data_1d835d24c08fe60ad24e1ccc207a69c1
#
_entry.id   1d835d24c08fe60ad24e1ccc207a69c1
#
_cell.length_a   1.000
_cell.length_b   1.000
_cell.length_c   1.000
_cell.angle_alpha   90.00
_cell.angle_beta   90.00
_cell.angle_gamma   90.00
#
_symmetry.space_group_name_H-M   'P 1'
#
loop_
_entity.id
_entity.type
_entity.pdbx_description
1 polymer ?
#
loop_
_entity_poly.entity_id
_entity_poly.type
_entity_poly.pdbx_seq_one_letter_code
_entity_poly.pdbx_strand_id
1 'polypeptide(L)'
;LVIFLIDIRHNPTENDKLMYDYIIRSGLPCIILANKADKIAPSKVDETVKNLQKILNPIGDIPTYPFSSERKIYSEKIWEEIGLYI
;
A
#
# COMPACT_ATOMS: atom_id res chain seq x y z
N LEU A 1 7.74 -1.05 -12.60
CA LEU A 1 6.80 -0.84 -11.48
C LEU A 1 7.30 -1.54 -10.22
N VAL A 2 7.32 -0.82 -9.13
CA VAL A 2 7.65 -1.36 -7.81
C VAL A 2 6.36 -1.53 -7.01
N ILE A 3 6.20 -2.69 -6.39
CA ILE A 3 5.08 -2.95 -5.50
C ILE A 3 5.63 -3.04 -4.08
N PHE A 4 5.24 -2.12 -3.21
CA PHE A 4 5.71 -2.08 -1.83
C PHE A 4 4.63 -2.62 -0.90
N LEU A 5 4.93 -3.73 -0.24
CA LEU A 5 3.99 -4.40 0.67
C LEU A 5 4.21 -3.94 2.10
N ILE A 6 3.14 -3.50 2.76
CA ILE A 6 3.14 -3.20 4.20
C ILE A 6 1.98 -3.96 4.85
N ASP A 7 2.06 -4.15 6.17
CA ASP A 7 1.00 -4.82 6.93
C ASP A 7 -0.01 -3.78 7.40
N ILE A 8 -1.28 -3.93 6.99
CA ILE A 8 -2.34 -2.97 7.32
C ILE A 8 -2.61 -2.86 8.83
N ARG A 9 -2.24 -3.89 9.60
CA ARG A 9 -2.51 -3.95 11.04
C ARG A 9 -1.59 -3.09 11.89
N HIS A 10 -0.47 -2.62 11.33
CA HIS A 10 0.57 -1.91 12.06
C HIS A 10 0.94 -0.61 11.37
N ASN A 11 1.37 0.36 12.16
CA ASN A 11 1.96 1.57 11.57
C ASN A 11 3.28 1.23 10.88
N PRO A 12 3.66 1.96 9.83
CA PRO A 12 4.95 1.75 9.18
C PRO A 12 6.10 1.84 10.17
N THR A 13 7.02 0.88 10.08
CA THR A 13 8.24 0.85 10.90
C THR A 13 9.29 1.81 10.33
N GLU A 14 10.38 2.02 11.08
CA GLU A 14 11.51 2.79 10.55
C GLU A 14 12.10 2.15 9.29
N ASN A 15 12.15 0.81 9.24
CA ASN A 15 12.61 0.09 8.05
C ASN A 15 11.67 0.33 6.86
N ASP A 16 10.37 0.36 7.08
CA ASP A 16 9.39 0.66 6.03
C ASP A 16 9.61 2.06 5.48
N LYS A 17 9.86 3.03 6.34
CA LYS A 17 10.11 4.42 5.93
C LYS A 17 11.40 4.55 5.14
N LEU A 18 12.46 3.84 5.54
CA LEU A 18 13.72 3.82 4.82
C LEU A 18 13.57 3.20 3.44
N MET A 19 12.84 2.10 3.34
CA MET A 19 12.58 1.43 2.06
C MET A 19 11.75 2.33 1.14
N TYR A 20 10.73 2.98 1.68
CA TYR A 20 9.92 3.92 0.94
C TYR A 20 10.78 5.06 0.37
N ASP A 21 11.64 5.64 1.19
CA ASP A 21 12.54 6.71 0.77
C ASP A 21 13.46 6.25 -0.36
N TYR A 22 14.00 5.04 -0.25
CA TYR A 22 14.81 4.44 -1.31
C TYR A 22 14.04 4.31 -2.63
N ILE A 23 12.79 3.85 -2.56
CA ILE A 23 11.94 3.69 -3.74
C ILE A 23 11.66 5.03 -4.40
N ILE A 24 11.37 6.06 -3.61
CA ILE A 24 11.12 7.41 -4.13
C ILE A 24 12.35 7.93 -4.86
N ARG A 25 13.53 7.72 -4.30
CA ARG A 25 14.79 8.17 -4.91
C ARG A 25 15.12 7.43 -6.20
N SER A 26 14.62 6.21 -6.37
CA SER A 26 14.86 5.43 -7.58
C SER A 26 14.15 6.02 -8.81
N GLY A 27 13.11 6.82 -8.60
CA GLY A 27 12.31 7.40 -9.68
C GLY A 27 11.41 6.41 -10.40
N LEU A 28 11.33 5.17 -9.95
CA LEU A 28 10.48 4.16 -10.57
C LEU A 28 9.02 4.32 -10.12
N PRO A 29 8.05 4.03 -11.02
CA PRO A 29 6.65 3.97 -10.61
C PRO A 29 6.45 2.97 -9.49
N CYS A 30 5.63 3.34 -8.49
CA CYS A 30 5.39 2.51 -7.31
C CYS A 30 3.93 2.54 -6.90
N ILE A 31 3.43 1.42 -6.40
CA ILE A 31 2.17 1.35 -5.67
C ILE A 31 2.43 0.69 -4.32
N ILE A 32 1.64 1.07 -3.32
CA ILE A 32 1.75 0.51 -1.98
C ILE A 32 0.54 -0.40 -1.74
N LEU A 33 0.79 -1.63 -1.30
CA LEU A 33 -0.27 -2.56 -0.94
C LEU A 33 -0.28 -2.75 0.57
N ALA A 34 -1.38 -2.34 1.21
CA ALA A 34 -1.60 -2.59 2.62
C ALA A 34 -2.19 -4.00 2.76
N ASN A 35 -1.31 -4.97 2.96
CA ASN A 35 -1.65 -6.39 2.98
C ASN A 35 -2.36 -6.78 4.27
N LYS A 36 -3.00 -7.94 4.24
CA LYS A 36 -3.76 -8.51 5.36
C LYS A 36 -5.01 -7.71 5.71
N ALA A 37 -5.62 -7.08 4.71
CA ALA A 37 -6.86 -6.32 4.90
C ALA A 37 -8.01 -7.18 5.44
N ASP A 38 -7.96 -8.51 5.23
CA ASP A 38 -8.93 -9.45 5.77
C ASP A 38 -8.84 -9.61 7.29
N LYS A 39 -7.76 -9.15 7.92
CA LYS A 39 -7.53 -9.27 9.37
C LYS A 39 -8.09 -8.12 10.17
N ILE A 40 -8.66 -7.09 9.52
CA ILE A 40 -9.33 -5.99 10.20
C ILE A 40 -10.77 -5.88 9.72
N ALA A 41 -11.61 -5.19 10.48
CA ALA A 41 -13.02 -5.04 10.14
C ALA A 41 -13.17 -4.30 8.80
N PRO A 42 -14.05 -4.74 7.89
CA PRO A 42 -14.24 -4.06 6.61
C PRO A 42 -14.54 -2.57 6.73
N SER A 43 -15.26 -2.16 7.77
CA SER A 43 -15.58 -0.75 8.01
C SER A 43 -14.36 0.09 8.40
N LYS A 44 -13.24 -0.55 8.77
CA LYS A 44 -12.02 0.14 9.17
C LYS A 44 -10.96 0.20 8.09
N VAL A 45 -11.14 -0.53 6.98
CA VAL A 45 -10.12 -0.66 5.94
C VAL A 45 -9.76 0.69 5.34
N ASP A 46 -10.75 1.46 4.87
CA ASP A 46 -10.48 2.74 4.21
C ASP A 46 -9.81 3.74 5.14
N GLU A 47 -10.28 3.83 6.38
CA GLU A 47 -9.69 4.71 7.39
C GLU A 47 -8.23 4.34 7.67
N THR A 48 -7.97 3.05 7.81
CA THR A 48 -6.63 2.53 8.10
C THR A 48 -5.67 2.80 6.94
N VAL A 49 -6.12 2.56 5.70
CA VAL A 49 -5.31 2.84 4.51
C VAL A 49 -4.95 4.32 4.42
N LYS A 50 -5.92 5.20 4.66
CA LYS A 50 -5.66 6.64 4.66
C LYS A 50 -4.65 7.06 5.72
N ASN A 51 -4.75 6.45 6.90
CA ASN A 51 -3.81 6.73 7.99
C ASN A 51 -2.39 6.29 7.63
N LEU A 52 -2.25 5.08 7.08
CA LEU A 52 -0.94 4.57 6.64
C LEU A 52 -0.34 5.46 5.57
N GLN A 53 -1.15 5.92 4.62
CA GLN A 53 -0.70 6.80 3.56
C GLN A 53 -0.19 8.13 4.13
N LYS A 54 -0.88 8.69 5.12
CA LYS A 54 -0.43 9.93 5.77
C LYS A 54 0.90 9.77 6.49
N ILE A 55 1.11 8.62 7.13
CA ILE A 55 2.35 8.37 7.87
C ILE A 55 3.51 8.15 6.91
N LEU A 56 3.31 7.33 5.88
CA LEU A 56 4.37 6.90 4.98
C LEU A 56 4.61 7.90 3.85
N ASN A 57 3.56 8.52 3.34
CA ASN A 57 3.62 9.37 2.15
C ASN A 57 2.76 10.62 2.32
N PRO A 58 3.15 11.55 3.22
CA PRO A 58 2.32 12.73 3.52
C PRO A 58 2.17 13.71 2.34
N ILE A 59 3.07 13.67 1.37
CA ILE A 59 3.03 14.55 0.19
C ILE A 59 2.32 13.91 -1.00
N GLY A 60 2.08 12.66 -0.95
CA GLY A 60 1.03 11.91 -1.53
C GLY A 60 0.82 11.65 -2.99
N ASP A 61 1.84 11.28 -3.78
CA ASP A 61 1.60 10.89 -5.17
C ASP A 61 1.50 9.37 -5.37
N ILE A 62 1.94 8.58 -4.41
CA ILE A 62 1.95 7.12 -4.53
C ILE A 62 0.67 6.54 -3.95
N PRO A 63 -0.15 5.84 -4.75
CA PRO A 63 -1.40 5.30 -4.25
C PRO A 63 -1.18 4.11 -3.31
N THR A 64 -2.01 4.02 -2.29
CA THR A 64 -2.03 2.93 -1.33
C THR A 64 -3.36 2.20 -1.43
N TYR A 65 -3.32 0.87 -1.63
CA TYR A 65 -4.50 0.05 -1.79
C TYR A 65 -4.56 -1.04 -0.72
N PRO A 66 -5.76 -1.35 -0.20
CA PRO A 66 -5.91 -2.52 0.65
C PRO A 66 -5.77 -3.80 -0.18
N PHE A 67 -5.23 -4.85 0.43
CA PHE A 67 -5.01 -6.12 -0.25
C PHE A 67 -5.06 -7.27 0.75
N SER A 68 -5.47 -8.46 0.28
CA SER A 68 -5.38 -9.70 1.05
C SER A 68 -4.91 -10.81 0.14
N SER A 69 -3.70 -11.32 0.40
CA SER A 69 -3.14 -12.45 -0.35
C SER A 69 -3.86 -13.75 -0.03
N GLU A 70 -4.44 -13.89 1.17
CA GLU A 70 -5.13 -15.11 1.57
C GLU A 70 -6.54 -15.20 0.98
N ARG A 71 -7.28 -14.08 0.94
CA ARG A 71 -8.69 -14.08 0.53
C ARG A 71 -8.91 -13.52 -0.87
N LYS A 72 -7.88 -13.02 -1.51
CA LYS A 72 -7.94 -12.43 -2.86
C LYS A 72 -8.98 -11.31 -3.01
N ILE A 73 -9.40 -10.71 -1.89
CA ILE A 73 -10.25 -9.52 -1.93
C ILE A 73 -9.41 -8.33 -2.33
N TYR A 74 -10.03 -7.36 -3.03
CA TYR A 74 -9.38 -6.16 -3.56
C TYR A 74 -8.41 -6.41 -4.72
N SER A 75 -8.18 -7.67 -5.11
CA SER A 75 -7.19 -8.00 -6.14
C SER A 75 -7.54 -7.44 -7.51
N GLU A 76 -8.81 -7.38 -7.88
CA GLU A 76 -9.22 -6.84 -9.18
C GLU A 76 -8.78 -5.40 -9.38
N LYS A 77 -9.00 -4.56 -8.38
CA LYS A 77 -8.60 -3.15 -8.44
C LYS A 77 -7.08 -3.01 -8.57
N ILE A 78 -6.34 -3.86 -7.87
CA ILE A 78 -4.89 -3.86 -7.93
C ILE A 78 -4.41 -4.28 -9.32
N TRP A 79 -5.02 -5.29 -9.91
CA TRP A 79 -4.68 -5.72 -11.27
C TRP A 79 -4.97 -4.64 -12.30
N GLU A 80 -6.07 -3.90 -12.15
CA GLU A 80 -6.38 -2.76 -13.01
C GLU A 80 -5.29 -1.69 -12.91
N GLU A 81 -4.86 -1.35 -11.70
CA GLU A 81 -3.81 -0.35 -11.49
C GLU A 81 -2.48 -0.80 -12.08
N ILE A 82 -2.11 -2.06 -11.90
CA ILE A 82 -0.89 -2.62 -12.49
C ILE A 82 -0.96 -2.55 -14.01
N GLY A 83 -2.13 -2.81 -14.59
CA GLY A 83 -2.34 -2.72 -16.01
C GLY A 83 -2.07 -1.36 -16.61
N LEU A 84 -2.20 -0.28 -15.84
CA LEU A 84 -1.91 1.07 -16.30
C LEU A 84 -0.41 1.30 -16.53
N TYR A 85 0.45 0.47 -15.95
CA TYR A 85 1.92 0.60 -16.05
C TYR A 85 2.53 -0.40 -17.02
N ILE A 86 1.75 -1.30 -17.55
CA ILE A 86 2.16 -2.31 -18.52
C ILE A 86 1.57 -1.97 -19.88
#